data_e560d5964e85d06bb9060f099a08ddc0
#
_entry.id   e560d5964e85d06bb9060f099a08ddc0
#
_cell.length_a   1.000
_cell.length_b   1.000
_cell.length_c   1.000
_cell.angle_alpha   90.00
_cell.angle_beta   90.00
_cell.angle_gamma   90.00
#
_symmetry.space_group_name_H-M   'P 1'
#
loop_
_entity.id
_entity.type
_entity.pdbx_description
1 polymer ?
#
loop_
_entity_poly.entity_id
_entity_poly.type
_entity_poly.pdbx_seq_one_letter_code
_entity_poly.pdbx_strand_id
1 'polypeptide(L)'
;MAATGAVALFSWQTAVTAVPQTMRAAAIDKAGGPEVITLHTLPVPRPAADEVLIAVHTAGVAVWDASVRAHPEEIKHSRLPLVLGTDGAGVIAAIGSQVSGFKPGDQVYSYSWDNPQGGFYAEYVAVPAKLVGHVPPGMSLRDAGAIGTTGLTAIQGIDDALHIKPGETLIIHGAAGGVGSLAVQFAKLRGARVLATASGEDGASFVKRLGADAVVDGRQGDIVAAARQLAPQGVDAVLAFAGGDSLERCLDALRAGGRVAFPSGVRPEPKARTGISIVRYDAIAGHEEFERLNLAIIAAKLQIPIAAEYPLADAAKAQERVEAGHVLGKVVLQIR
;
A
#
# COMPACT_ATOMS: atom_id res chain seq x y z
N MET A 1 24.14 -18.63 -56.65
CA MET A 1 24.48 -17.45 -55.84
C MET A 1 23.53 -17.42 -54.66
N ALA A 2 24.02 -17.84 -53.51
CA ALA A 2 23.24 -17.83 -52.25
C ALA A 2 23.67 -16.63 -51.43
N ALA A 3 22.75 -15.73 -51.12
CA ALA A 3 22.98 -14.57 -50.31
C ALA A 3 22.72 -14.92 -48.83
N THR A 4 23.78 -14.99 -48.04
CA THR A 4 23.73 -15.14 -46.57
C THR A 4 23.51 -13.76 -45.94
N GLY A 5 22.28 -13.52 -45.47
CA GLY A 5 21.95 -12.33 -44.68
C GLY A 5 22.40 -12.53 -43.24
N ALA A 6 23.37 -11.74 -42.77
CA ALA A 6 23.78 -11.67 -41.38
C ALA A 6 22.75 -10.86 -40.59
N VAL A 7 22.05 -11.49 -39.65
CA VAL A 7 21.21 -10.80 -38.64
C VAL A 7 22.13 -10.27 -37.56
N ALA A 8 22.29 -8.94 -37.50
CA ALA A 8 22.99 -8.28 -36.41
C ALA A 8 22.08 -8.27 -35.16
N LEU A 9 22.45 -9.07 -34.16
CA LEU A 9 21.86 -9.01 -32.82
C LEU A 9 22.39 -7.76 -32.11
N PHE A 10 21.60 -6.71 -32.07
CA PHE A 10 21.86 -5.56 -31.17
C PHE A 10 21.60 -5.97 -29.74
N SER A 11 22.64 -6.29 -29.00
CA SER A 11 22.55 -6.40 -27.54
C SER A 11 22.48 -5.00 -26.95
N TRP A 12 21.32 -4.61 -26.44
CA TRP A 12 21.18 -3.42 -25.60
C TRP A 12 21.80 -3.74 -24.23
N GLN A 13 23.07 -3.46 -24.05
CA GLN A 13 23.65 -3.37 -22.72
C GLN A 13 23.14 -2.04 -22.11
N THR A 14 22.14 -2.13 -21.23
CA THR A 14 21.80 -1.04 -20.33
C THR A 14 23.02 -0.78 -19.45
N ALA A 15 23.73 0.33 -19.70
CA ALA A 15 24.81 0.77 -18.84
C ALA A 15 24.26 0.98 -17.45
N VAL A 16 24.71 0.18 -16.48
CA VAL A 16 24.43 0.41 -15.06
C VAL A 16 25.08 1.75 -14.73
N THR A 17 24.29 2.79 -14.62
CA THR A 17 24.77 4.13 -14.25
C THR A 17 25.40 4.04 -12.86
N ALA A 18 26.63 4.51 -12.70
CA ALA A 18 27.30 4.50 -11.40
C ALA A 18 26.43 5.20 -10.35
N VAL A 19 26.29 4.59 -9.18
CA VAL A 19 25.53 5.17 -8.05
C VAL A 19 26.20 6.49 -7.65
N PRO A 20 25.45 7.62 -7.61
CA PRO A 20 26.03 8.91 -7.22
C PRO A 20 26.39 8.94 -5.74
N GLN A 21 27.21 9.93 -5.32
CA GLN A 21 27.58 10.09 -3.92
C GLN A 21 26.47 10.71 -3.07
N THR A 22 25.61 11.54 -3.69
CA THR A 22 24.53 12.26 -3.03
C THR A 22 23.23 12.07 -3.81
N MET A 23 22.09 12.26 -3.13
CA MET A 23 20.74 12.13 -3.64
C MET A 23 19.87 13.26 -3.12
N ARG A 24 18.77 13.53 -3.81
CA ARG A 24 17.68 14.35 -3.28
C ARG A 24 16.74 13.48 -2.44
N ALA A 25 16.26 14.03 -1.33
CA ALA A 25 15.31 13.40 -0.45
C ALA A 25 14.39 14.44 0.19
N ALA A 26 13.11 14.10 0.36
CA ALA A 26 12.18 14.87 1.19
C ALA A 26 12.26 14.36 2.62
N ALA A 27 12.76 15.22 3.52
CA ALA A 27 13.08 14.87 4.90
C ALA A 27 12.60 15.93 5.87
N ILE A 28 12.59 15.57 7.16
CA ILE A 28 12.26 16.45 8.27
C ILE A 28 13.46 16.60 9.22
N ASP A 29 13.70 17.82 9.69
CA ASP A 29 14.71 18.13 10.71
C ASP A 29 14.13 18.16 12.13
N LYS A 30 12.81 18.14 12.24
CA LYS A 30 12.04 18.16 13.50
C LYS A 30 10.63 17.63 13.28
N ALA A 31 9.97 17.21 14.35
CA ALA A 31 8.54 16.92 14.33
C ALA A 31 7.70 18.17 13.97
N GLY A 32 6.56 17.97 13.29
CA GLY A 32 5.68 19.07 12.91
C GLY A 32 4.59 18.71 11.90
N GLY A 33 3.95 19.74 11.36
CA GLY A 33 3.00 19.65 10.27
C GLY A 33 3.68 19.44 8.91
N PRO A 34 2.93 19.39 7.78
CA PRO A 34 3.49 19.18 6.45
C PRO A 34 4.60 20.16 6.06
N GLU A 35 4.58 21.35 6.62
CA GLU A 35 5.55 22.44 6.38
C GLU A 35 6.97 22.11 6.82
N VAL A 36 7.18 21.11 7.67
CA VAL A 36 8.54 20.68 8.08
C VAL A 36 9.22 19.79 7.06
N ILE A 37 8.48 19.30 6.06
CA ILE A 37 9.04 18.48 4.97
C ILE A 37 9.76 19.39 3.99
N THR A 38 11.07 19.23 3.89
CA THR A 38 11.91 20.02 2.99
C THR A 38 12.78 19.11 2.11
N LEU A 39 13.21 19.65 0.98
CA LEU A 39 14.08 18.91 0.07
C LEU A 39 15.54 19.05 0.50
N HIS A 40 16.19 17.92 0.75
CA HIS A 40 17.57 17.81 1.18
C HIS A 40 18.45 17.21 0.08
N THR A 41 19.74 17.52 0.13
CA THR A 41 20.78 16.75 -0.56
C THR A 41 21.53 15.93 0.48
N LEU A 42 21.35 14.62 0.47
CA LEU A 42 21.89 13.69 1.45
C LEU A 42 22.87 12.70 0.79
N PRO A 43 23.80 12.10 1.53
CA PRO A 43 24.58 10.97 1.02
C PRO A 43 23.66 9.82 0.58
N VAL A 44 23.99 9.15 -0.54
CA VAL A 44 23.31 7.90 -0.90
C VAL A 44 23.67 6.83 0.12
N PRO A 45 22.68 6.11 0.71
CA PRO A 45 22.95 5.07 1.68
C PRO A 45 23.75 3.92 1.05
N ARG A 46 24.64 3.32 1.85
CA ARG A 46 25.35 2.11 1.44
C ARG A 46 24.60 0.90 1.96
N PRO A 47 24.18 -0.04 1.10
CA PRO A 47 23.49 -1.22 1.55
C PRO A 47 24.40 -2.07 2.47
N ALA A 48 23.85 -2.53 3.60
CA ALA A 48 24.48 -3.52 4.46
C ALA A 48 24.60 -4.86 3.73
N ALA A 49 25.22 -5.85 4.36
CA ALA A 49 25.49 -7.13 3.73
C ALA A 49 24.21 -7.85 3.23
N ASP A 50 23.10 -7.68 3.94
CA ASP A 50 21.78 -8.28 3.66
C ASP A 50 20.77 -7.31 3.02
N GLU A 51 21.21 -6.09 2.63
CA GLU A 51 20.35 -5.06 2.04
C GLU A 51 20.54 -4.93 0.54
N VAL A 52 19.51 -4.40 -0.12
CA VAL A 52 19.58 -3.91 -1.50
C VAL A 52 19.46 -2.39 -1.51
N LEU A 53 20.15 -1.73 -2.44
CA LEU A 53 19.97 -0.31 -2.75
C LEU A 53 19.01 -0.19 -3.93
N ILE A 54 17.89 0.46 -3.72
CA ILE A 54 16.87 0.70 -4.75
C ILE A 54 16.99 2.13 -5.26
N ALA A 55 17.16 2.32 -6.56
CA ALA A 55 16.94 3.59 -7.24
C ALA A 55 15.40 3.76 -7.38
N VAL A 56 14.83 4.60 -6.54
CA VAL A 56 13.37 4.75 -6.40
C VAL A 56 12.80 5.46 -7.62
N HIS A 57 11.74 4.88 -8.17
CA HIS A 57 10.93 5.47 -9.24
C HIS A 57 9.68 6.14 -8.66
N THR A 58 8.95 5.43 -7.81
CA THR A 58 7.70 5.89 -7.22
C THR A 58 7.64 5.47 -5.74
N ALA A 59 7.23 6.40 -4.88
CA ALA A 59 6.96 6.14 -3.46
C ALA A 59 5.48 6.33 -3.14
N GLY A 60 4.93 5.47 -2.29
CA GLY A 60 3.56 5.60 -1.80
C GLY A 60 3.46 6.69 -0.71
N VAL A 61 2.35 7.45 -0.73
CA VAL A 61 2.03 8.41 0.35
C VAL A 61 0.84 7.90 1.14
N ALA A 62 0.96 7.87 2.46
CA ALA A 62 -0.02 7.24 3.32
C ALA A 62 -0.38 8.10 4.55
N VAL A 63 -1.53 7.80 5.16
CA VAL A 63 -2.03 8.51 6.34
C VAL A 63 -1.08 8.39 7.54
N TRP A 64 -0.37 7.27 7.67
CA TRP A 64 0.61 7.07 8.75
C TRP A 64 1.90 7.86 8.59
N ASP A 65 2.24 8.33 7.38
CA ASP A 65 3.40 9.19 7.17
C ASP A 65 3.26 10.51 7.95
N ALA A 66 2.03 11.00 8.12
CA ALA A 66 1.74 12.15 8.98
C ALA A 66 2.00 11.85 10.47
N SER A 67 1.69 10.64 10.94
CA SER A 67 2.03 10.21 12.31
C SER A 67 3.54 10.11 12.51
N VAL A 68 4.26 9.49 11.56
CA VAL A 68 5.73 9.41 11.59
C VAL A 68 6.37 10.80 11.59
N ARG A 69 5.84 11.72 10.78
CA ARG A 69 6.30 13.11 10.74
C ARG A 69 6.06 13.83 12.08
N ALA A 70 4.90 13.61 12.70
CA ALA A 70 4.54 14.22 13.98
C ALA A 70 5.30 13.60 15.16
N HIS A 71 5.64 12.31 15.07
CA HIS A 71 6.26 11.50 16.12
C HIS A 71 7.43 10.68 15.56
N PRO A 72 8.50 11.34 15.04
CA PRO A 72 9.63 10.63 14.42
C PRO A 72 10.36 9.69 15.39
N GLU A 73 10.23 9.89 16.70
CA GLU A 73 10.76 9.03 17.76
C GLU A 73 10.12 7.63 17.80
N GLU A 74 8.95 7.45 17.19
CA GLU A 74 8.29 6.14 17.07
C GLU A 74 8.98 5.22 16.06
N ILE A 75 9.76 5.78 15.12
CA ILE A 75 10.57 4.99 14.20
C ILE A 75 11.85 4.57 14.89
N LYS A 76 12.00 3.27 15.07
CA LYS A 76 13.14 2.68 15.77
C LYS A 76 14.46 3.07 15.10
N HIS A 77 15.38 3.59 15.92
CA HIS A 77 16.69 4.07 15.47
C HIS A 77 16.69 5.24 14.47
N SER A 78 15.56 5.95 14.30
CA SER A 78 15.49 7.13 13.44
C SER A 78 16.51 8.19 13.86
N ARG A 79 17.00 8.95 12.86
CA ARG A 79 17.89 10.10 13.05
C ARG A 79 17.40 11.23 12.17
N LEU A 80 17.50 12.45 12.67
CA LEU A 80 17.24 13.63 11.89
C LEU A 80 18.50 14.06 11.09
N PRO A 81 18.38 14.54 9.86
CA PRO A 81 17.12 14.63 9.11
C PRO A 81 16.55 13.23 8.79
N LEU A 82 15.25 13.04 9.02
CA LEU A 82 14.56 11.79 8.75
C LEU A 82 13.89 11.84 7.37
N VAL A 83 14.30 10.98 6.47
CA VAL A 83 13.63 10.77 5.17
C VAL A 83 12.37 9.93 5.41
N LEU A 84 11.22 10.46 4.96
CA LEU A 84 9.91 9.82 5.14
C LEU A 84 9.62 8.74 4.10
N GLY A 85 8.44 8.11 4.22
CA GLY A 85 7.92 7.12 3.27
C GLY A 85 8.31 5.68 3.62
N THR A 86 7.30 4.81 3.68
CA THR A 86 7.46 3.41 4.13
C THR A 86 7.41 2.40 2.99
N ASP A 87 6.93 2.78 1.80
CA ASP A 87 6.81 1.90 0.65
C ASP A 87 7.13 2.61 -0.67
N GLY A 88 7.54 1.83 -1.65
CA GLY A 88 7.85 2.33 -2.97
C GLY A 88 8.36 1.24 -3.91
N ALA A 89 8.62 1.63 -5.14
CA ALA A 89 9.15 0.77 -6.19
C ALA A 89 10.28 1.46 -6.96
N GLY A 90 11.14 0.67 -7.55
CA GLY A 90 12.26 1.15 -8.34
C GLY A 90 13.07 0.02 -8.93
N VAL A 91 14.33 0.34 -9.23
CA VAL A 91 15.28 -0.60 -9.83
C VAL A 91 16.44 -0.81 -8.85
N ILE A 92 16.87 -2.04 -8.67
CA ILE A 92 18.05 -2.34 -7.84
C ILE A 92 19.29 -1.71 -8.46
N ALA A 93 19.94 -0.83 -7.72
CA ALA A 93 21.20 -0.18 -8.11
C ALA A 93 22.44 -0.92 -7.60
N ALA A 94 22.34 -1.52 -6.39
CA ALA A 94 23.42 -2.32 -5.79
C ALA A 94 22.82 -3.32 -4.81
N ILE A 95 23.60 -4.35 -4.47
CA ILE A 95 23.23 -5.37 -3.48
C ILE A 95 24.35 -5.59 -2.47
N GLY A 96 24.01 -5.93 -1.25
CA GLY A 96 24.94 -6.37 -0.22
C GLY A 96 25.52 -7.76 -0.51
N SER A 97 26.63 -8.09 0.14
CA SER A 97 27.42 -9.32 -0.14
C SER A 97 26.70 -10.62 0.22
N GLN A 98 25.67 -10.58 1.06
CA GLN A 98 24.87 -11.75 1.48
C GLN A 98 23.53 -11.85 0.75
N VAL A 99 23.20 -10.89 -0.11
CA VAL A 99 21.94 -10.89 -0.85
C VAL A 99 21.96 -11.96 -1.93
N SER A 100 20.91 -12.75 -1.98
CA SER A 100 20.61 -13.73 -3.04
C SER A 100 19.22 -13.49 -3.61
N GLY A 101 18.98 -13.97 -4.84
CA GLY A 101 17.69 -13.82 -5.50
C GLY A 101 17.44 -12.46 -6.16
N PHE A 102 18.35 -11.50 -5.99
CA PHE A 102 18.30 -10.17 -6.59
C PHE A 102 19.61 -9.79 -7.28
N LYS A 103 19.54 -8.93 -8.29
CA LYS A 103 20.70 -8.35 -8.98
C LYS A 103 20.42 -6.91 -9.41
N PRO A 104 21.47 -6.10 -9.62
CA PRO A 104 21.30 -4.79 -10.22
C PRO A 104 20.51 -4.85 -11.55
N GLY A 105 19.56 -3.93 -11.72
CA GLY A 105 18.65 -3.88 -12.85
C GLY A 105 17.30 -4.55 -12.62
N ASP A 106 17.11 -5.34 -11.56
CA ASP A 106 15.81 -5.92 -11.24
C ASP A 106 14.81 -4.84 -10.83
N GLN A 107 13.59 -4.91 -11.38
CA GLN A 107 12.48 -4.08 -10.95
C GLN A 107 11.83 -4.67 -9.70
N VAL A 108 11.76 -3.85 -8.65
CA VAL A 108 11.32 -4.30 -7.32
C VAL A 108 10.40 -3.28 -6.66
N TYR A 109 9.64 -3.76 -5.70
CA TYR A 109 8.89 -2.92 -4.78
C TYR A 109 9.04 -3.44 -3.35
N SER A 110 8.80 -2.57 -2.36
CA SER A 110 9.08 -2.90 -0.98
C SER A 110 8.13 -2.18 -0.04
N TYR A 111 7.96 -2.78 1.14
CA TYR A 111 7.42 -2.16 2.34
C TYR A 111 8.41 -2.37 3.49
N SER A 112 8.90 -1.26 4.05
CA SER A 112 9.80 -1.25 5.20
C SER A 112 9.38 -0.15 6.16
N TRP A 113 8.84 -0.52 7.33
CA TRP A 113 8.42 0.42 8.37
C TRP A 113 9.62 0.99 9.11
N ASP A 114 10.44 0.12 9.67
CA ASP A 114 11.67 0.50 10.38
C ASP A 114 12.84 0.56 9.40
N ASN A 115 13.09 1.74 8.84
CA ASN A 115 14.21 1.95 7.94
C ASN A 115 15.16 3.02 8.52
N PRO A 116 16.19 2.63 9.30
CA PRO A 116 17.06 3.55 10.02
C PRO A 116 17.94 4.41 9.13
N GLN A 117 18.10 4.04 7.85
CA GLN A 117 18.84 4.83 6.85
C GLN A 117 17.94 5.80 6.07
N GLY A 118 16.64 5.88 6.39
CA GLY A 118 15.65 6.73 5.74
C GLY A 118 14.71 5.97 4.80
N GLY A 119 13.58 6.60 4.51
CA GLY A 119 12.47 6.00 3.75
C GLY A 119 12.53 6.26 2.25
N PHE A 120 11.39 6.00 1.60
CA PHE A 120 11.26 6.02 0.14
C PHE A 120 11.06 7.41 -0.48
N TYR A 121 10.92 8.48 0.31
CA TYR A 121 10.85 9.84 -0.22
C TYR A 121 12.25 10.36 -0.62
N ALA A 122 12.99 9.54 -1.34
CA ALA A 122 14.35 9.80 -1.78
C ALA A 122 14.66 9.14 -3.12
N GLU A 123 15.68 9.61 -3.82
CA GLU A 123 16.12 9.01 -5.08
C GLU A 123 16.71 7.60 -4.90
N TYR A 124 17.20 7.29 -3.70
CA TYR A 124 17.72 5.96 -3.34
C TYR A 124 17.32 5.60 -1.91
N VAL A 125 17.07 4.31 -1.69
CA VAL A 125 16.79 3.75 -0.37
C VAL A 125 17.51 2.40 -0.22
N ALA A 126 18.10 2.16 0.94
CA ALA A 126 18.64 0.84 1.30
C ALA A 126 17.63 0.13 2.19
N VAL A 127 17.25 -1.10 1.83
CA VAL A 127 16.28 -1.91 2.56
C VAL A 127 16.74 -3.36 2.67
N PRO A 128 16.40 -4.07 3.77
CA PRO A 128 16.66 -5.49 3.88
C PRO A 128 16.06 -6.27 2.70
N ALA A 129 16.85 -7.12 2.03
CA ALA A 129 16.40 -7.86 0.85
C ALA A 129 15.16 -8.72 1.12
N LYS A 130 15.00 -9.23 2.35
CA LYS A 130 13.82 -10.00 2.78
C LYS A 130 12.50 -9.20 2.72
N LEU A 131 12.56 -7.85 2.71
CA LEU A 131 11.40 -6.95 2.64
C LEU A 131 11.15 -6.44 1.20
N VAL A 132 11.69 -7.12 0.20
CA VAL A 132 11.62 -6.71 -1.20
C VAL A 132 10.96 -7.81 -2.02
N GLY A 133 10.03 -7.41 -2.90
CA GLY A 133 9.42 -8.28 -3.90
C GLY A 133 9.80 -7.84 -5.32
N HIS A 134 9.89 -8.79 -6.24
CA HIS A 134 9.97 -8.47 -7.66
C HIS A 134 8.65 -7.90 -8.16
N VAL A 135 8.72 -6.87 -9.00
CA VAL A 135 7.52 -6.34 -9.68
C VAL A 135 6.97 -7.42 -10.63
N PRO A 136 5.68 -7.78 -10.52
CA PRO A 136 5.11 -8.81 -11.37
C PRO A 136 5.09 -8.39 -12.85
N PRO A 137 5.18 -9.34 -13.79
CA PRO A 137 5.17 -9.04 -15.22
C PRO A 137 3.95 -8.20 -15.63
N GLY A 138 4.20 -7.16 -16.41
CA GLY A 138 3.16 -6.27 -16.94
C GLY A 138 2.74 -5.13 -16.00
N MET A 139 3.24 -5.08 -14.77
CA MET A 139 3.02 -3.95 -13.86
C MET A 139 4.07 -2.87 -14.06
N SER A 140 3.65 -1.62 -14.06
CA SER A 140 4.56 -0.47 -14.10
C SER A 140 5.20 -0.20 -12.72
N LEU A 141 6.40 0.41 -12.69
CA LEU A 141 7.01 0.87 -11.43
C LEU A 141 6.14 1.92 -10.72
N ARG A 142 5.36 2.69 -11.49
CA ARG A 142 4.39 3.63 -10.96
C ARG A 142 3.32 2.92 -10.11
N ASP A 143 2.73 1.88 -10.66
CA ASP A 143 1.68 1.10 -9.98
C ASP A 143 2.28 0.28 -8.83
N ALA A 144 3.44 -0.32 -9.02
CA ALA A 144 4.16 -1.06 -7.99
C ALA A 144 4.50 -0.20 -6.76
N GLY A 145 4.86 1.08 -6.98
CA GLY A 145 5.12 2.04 -5.90
C GLY A 145 3.88 2.42 -5.08
N ALA A 146 2.68 2.12 -5.58
CA ALA A 146 1.43 2.41 -4.89
C ALA A 146 0.93 1.26 -4.00
N ILE A 147 1.50 0.05 -4.11
CA ILE A 147 0.86 -1.15 -3.54
C ILE A 147 1.66 -1.88 -2.47
N GLY A 148 2.90 -1.52 -2.19
CA GLY A 148 3.73 -2.26 -1.24
C GLY A 148 2.98 -2.53 0.07
N THR A 149 2.73 -1.51 0.84
CA THR A 149 1.98 -1.63 2.09
C THR A 149 0.50 -1.90 1.86
N THR A 150 -0.14 -1.16 0.94
CA THR A 150 -1.60 -1.23 0.76
C THR A 150 -2.06 -2.58 0.22
N GLY A 151 -1.29 -3.19 -0.68
CA GLY A 151 -1.57 -4.52 -1.22
C GLY A 151 -1.43 -5.61 -0.17
N LEU A 152 -0.34 -5.59 0.60
CA LEU A 152 -0.13 -6.53 1.71
C LEU A 152 -1.21 -6.39 2.78
N THR A 153 -1.54 -5.16 3.19
CA THR A 153 -2.62 -4.92 4.16
C THR A 153 -3.96 -5.45 3.66
N ALA A 154 -4.29 -5.21 2.39
CA ALA A 154 -5.56 -5.64 1.82
C ALA A 154 -5.68 -7.18 1.75
N ILE A 155 -4.67 -7.86 1.19
CA ILE A 155 -4.73 -9.31 1.00
C ILE A 155 -4.66 -10.06 2.33
N GLN A 156 -3.80 -9.62 3.27
CA GLN A 156 -3.68 -10.25 4.59
C GLN A 156 -4.94 -10.02 5.44
N GLY A 157 -5.61 -8.87 5.30
CA GLY A 157 -6.92 -8.64 5.93
C GLY A 157 -7.98 -9.62 5.45
N ILE A 158 -8.03 -9.91 4.16
CA ILE A 158 -8.97 -10.85 3.54
C ILE A 158 -8.61 -12.31 3.89
N ASP A 159 -7.35 -12.70 3.69
CA ASP A 159 -6.93 -14.10 3.74
C ASP A 159 -6.55 -14.54 5.15
N ASP A 160 -5.75 -13.75 5.88
CA ASP A 160 -5.11 -14.17 7.13
C ASP A 160 -5.89 -13.71 8.36
N ALA A 161 -6.44 -12.49 8.35
CA ALA A 161 -7.19 -11.98 9.51
C ALA A 161 -8.66 -12.41 9.49
N LEU A 162 -9.33 -12.36 8.35
CA LEU A 162 -10.75 -12.73 8.23
C LEU A 162 -10.98 -14.15 7.72
N HIS A 163 -10.02 -14.76 7.03
CA HIS A 163 -10.16 -16.08 6.41
C HIS A 163 -11.41 -16.18 5.54
N ILE A 164 -11.64 -15.20 4.67
CA ILE A 164 -12.83 -15.09 3.83
C ILE A 164 -12.99 -16.31 2.93
N LYS A 165 -14.21 -16.86 2.91
CA LYS A 165 -14.60 -18.03 2.10
C LYS A 165 -15.48 -17.61 0.91
N PRO A 166 -15.45 -18.37 -0.19
CA PRO A 166 -16.37 -18.15 -1.30
C PRO A 166 -17.83 -18.14 -0.84
N GLY A 167 -18.60 -17.17 -1.33
CA GLY A 167 -20.01 -16.98 -0.99
C GLY A 167 -20.27 -16.17 0.28
N GLU A 168 -19.29 -15.95 1.15
CA GLU A 168 -19.45 -15.07 2.31
C GLU A 168 -19.72 -13.63 1.90
N THR A 169 -20.43 -12.91 2.75
CA THR A 169 -20.73 -11.48 2.57
C THR A 169 -19.85 -10.65 3.48
N LEU A 170 -19.09 -9.72 2.89
CA LEU A 170 -18.12 -8.87 3.56
C LEU A 170 -18.49 -7.40 3.42
N ILE A 171 -18.50 -6.65 4.52
CA ILE A 171 -18.46 -5.19 4.48
C ILE A 171 -16.99 -4.76 4.40
N ILE A 172 -16.65 -3.94 3.40
CA ILE A 172 -15.37 -3.21 3.36
C ILE A 172 -15.65 -1.76 3.72
N HIS A 173 -15.24 -1.37 4.94
CA HIS A 173 -15.42 0.00 5.43
C HIS A 173 -14.23 0.87 5.06
N GLY A 174 -14.49 2.03 4.41
CA GLY A 174 -13.44 2.85 3.81
C GLY A 174 -12.95 2.30 2.46
N ALA A 175 -13.86 1.71 1.70
CA ALA A 175 -13.56 0.98 0.46
C ALA A 175 -12.96 1.83 -0.66
N ALA A 176 -13.17 3.15 -0.65
CA ALA A 176 -12.65 4.03 -1.70
C ALA A 176 -11.19 4.46 -1.49
N GLY A 177 -10.60 4.22 -0.31
CA GLY A 177 -9.22 4.57 -0.01
C GLY A 177 -8.18 3.62 -0.63
N GLY A 178 -6.90 3.91 -0.43
CA GLY A 178 -5.79 3.15 -1.01
C GLY A 178 -5.84 1.65 -0.71
N VAL A 179 -6.03 1.26 0.56
CA VAL A 179 -6.14 -0.17 0.95
C VAL A 179 -7.50 -0.74 0.55
N GLY A 180 -8.59 0.01 0.82
CA GLY A 180 -9.96 -0.45 0.59
C GLY A 180 -10.25 -0.78 -0.87
N SER A 181 -9.73 0.01 -1.80
CA SER A 181 -9.90 -0.20 -3.25
C SER A 181 -9.26 -1.50 -3.76
N LEU A 182 -8.17 -1.92 -3.14
CA LEU A 182 -7.52 -3.21 -3.42
C LEU A 182 -8.27 -4.36 -2.70
N ALA A 183 -8.71 -4.13 -1.46
CA ALA A 183 -9.45 -5.11 -0.67
C ALA A 183 -10.77 -5.53 -1.36
N VAL A 184 -11.49 -4.59 -1.99
CA VAL A 184 -12.69 -4.92 -2.81
C VAL A 184 -12.33 -5.95 -3.87
N GLN A 185 -11.28 -5.72 -4.63
CA GLN A 185 -10.87 -6.59 -5.73
C GLN A 185 -10.37 -7.96 -5.23
N PHE A 186 -9.60 -8.01 -4.15
CA PHE A 186 -9.15 -9.27 -3.55
C PHE A 186 -10.32 -10.07 -2.95
N ALA A 187 -11.29 -9.40 -2.30
CA ALA A 187 -12.49 -10.07 -1.81
C ALA A 187 -13.30 -10.69 -2.97
N LYS A 188 -13.43 -9.97 -4.08
CA LYS A 188 -14.07 -10.51 -5.30
C LYS A 188 -13.30 -11.70 -5.87
N LEU A 189 -11.96 -11.66 -5.90
CA LEU A 189 -11.12 -12.78 -6.30
C LEU A 189 -11.36 -14.03 -5.43
N ARG A 190 -11.66 -13.85 -4.14
CA ARG A 190 -12.01 -14.95 -3.21
C ARG A 190 -13.47 -15.40 -3.32
N GLY A 191 -14.26 -14.85 -4.23
CA GLY A 191 -15.66 -15.19 -4.43
C GLY A 191 -16.61 -14.64 -3.36
N ALA A 192 -16.20 -13.62 -2.62
CA ALA A 192 -17.06 -12.94 -1.63
C ALA A 192 -18.08 -12.02 -2.31
N ARG A 193 -19.21 -11.78 -1.63
CA ARG A 193 -20.11 -10.67 -1.91
C ARG A 193 -19.69 -9.46 -1.08
N VAL A 194 -19.50 -8.32 -1.73
CA VAL A 194 -18.93 -7.13 -1.10
C VAL A 194 -19.96 -6.01 -1.01
N LEU A 195 -20.29 -5.59 0.22
CA LEU A 195 -20.90 -4.28 0.49
C LEU A 195 -19.77 -3.30 0.81
N ALA A 196 -19.59 -2.31 -0.05
CA ALA A 196 -18.60 -1.26 0.14
C ALA A 196 -19.21 -0.03 0.82
N THR A 197 -18.54 0.56 1.81
CA THR A 197 -18.87 1.92 2.24
C THR A 197 -17.97 2.93 1.55
N ALA A 198 -18.55 3.92 0.92
CA ALA A 198 -17.85 5.01 0.27
C ALA A 198 -18.66 6.31 0.43
N SER A 199 -17.99 7.46 0.51
CA SER A 199 -18.67 8.75 0.64
C SER A 199 -18.78 9.43 -0.72
N GLY A 200 -19.93 10.09 -0.97
CA GLY A 200 -20.21 10.81 -2.20
C GLY A 200 -20.52 9.90 -3.39
N GLU A 201 -21.09 10.48 -4.44
CA GLU A 201 -21.46 9.75 -5.67
C GLU A 201 -20.23 9.26 -6.44
N ASP A 202 -19.15 10.03 -6.42
CA ASP A 202 -17.87 9.70 -7.03
C ASP A 202 -17.22 8.49 -6.35
N GLY A 203 -17.18 8.47 -5.01
CA GLY A 203 -16.70 7.33 -4.24
C GLY A 203 -17.55 6.07 -4.45
N ALA A 204 -18.89 6.22 -4.48
CA ALA A 204 -19.80 5.10 -4.74
C ALA A 204 -19.59 4.52 -6.14
N SER A 205 -19.54 5.37 -7.16
CA SER A 205 -19.28 4.97 -8.55
C SER A 205 -17.90 4.32 -8.70
N PHE A 206 -16.91 4.83 -7.99
CA PHE A 206 -15.54 4.31 -8.00
C PHE A 206 -15.48 2.87 -7.49
N VAL A 207 -15.99 2.58 -6.28
CA VAL A 207 -15.94 1.22 -5.70
C VAL A 207 -16.85 0.22 -6.45
N LYS A 208 -17.91 0.71 -7.07
CA LYS A 208 -18.77 -0.10 -7.95
C LYS A 208 -17.99 -0.61 -9.16
N ARG A 209 -17.19 0.25 -9.80
CA ARG A 209 -16.32 -0.15 -10.93
C ARG A 209 -15.26 -1.17 -10.51
N LEU A 210 -14.81 -1.17 -9.25
CA LEU A 210 -13.85 -2.13 -8.71
C LEU A 210 -14.50 -3.49 -8.36
N GLY A 211 -15.82 -3.63 -8.52
CA GLY A 211 -16.53 -4.90 -8.37
C GLY A 211 -17.35 -5.04 -7.08
N ALA A 212 -17.57 -3.98 -6.31
CA ALA A 212 -18.49 -4.04 -5.17
C ALA A 212 -19.90 -4.42 -5.62
N ASP A 213 -20.54 -5.41 -4.98
CA ASP A 213 -21.89 -5.88 -5.30
C ASP A 213 -22.94 -4.85 -4.87
N ALA A 214 -22.75 -4.21 -3.72
CA ALA A 214 -23.56 -3.11 -3.22
C ALA A 214 -22.67 -2.02 -2.65
N VAL A 215 -23.20 -0.78 -2.64
CA VAL A 215 -22.51 0.38 -2.08
C VAL A 215 -23.49 1.18 -1.23
N VAL A 216 -22.99 1.67 -0.08
CA VAL A 216 -23.73 2.55 0.80
C VAL A 216 -22.87 3.74 1.22
N ASP A 217 -23.47 4.93 1.37
CA ASP A 217 -22.72 6.06 1.93
C ASP A 217 -22.39 5.80 3.39
N GLY A 218 -21.08 5.72 3.69
CA GLY A 218 -20.59 5.41 5.03
C GLY A 218 -20.90 6.47 6.09
N ARG A 219 -21.20 7.71 5.67
CA ARG A 219 -21.52 8.84 6.59
C ARG A 219 -23.02 8.95 6.86
N GLN A 220 -23.85 8.85 5.84
CA GLN A 220 -25.28 9.18 5.90
C GLN A 220 -26.20 7.98 5.61
N GLY A 221 -25.71 6.92 4.98
CA GLY A 221 -26.51 5.78 4.56
C GLY A 221 -26.87 4.84 5.69
N ASP A 222 -27.98 4.09 5.51
CA ASP A 222 -28.37 2.99 6.38
C ASP A 222 -27.58 1.73 6.01
N ILE A 223 -26.43 1.56 6.67
CA ILE A 223 -25.52 0.43 6.43
C ILE A 223 -26.21 -0.90 6.77
N VAL A 224 -27.01 -0.94 7.85
CA VAL A 224 -27.67 -2.16 8.29
C VAL A 224 -28.75 -2.60 7.29
N ALA A 225 -29.56 -1.67 6.80
CA ALA A 225 -30.55 -1.98 5.77
C ALA A 225 -29.90 -2.45 4.47
N ALA A 226 -28.84 -1.78 4.01
CA ALA A 226 -28.07 -2.19 2.83
C ALA A 226 -27.45 -3.57 2.99
N ALA A 227 -26.89 -3.87 4.17
CA ALA A 227 -26.31 -5.17 4.49
C ALA A 227 -27.37 -6.28 4.47
N ARG A 228 -28.56 -6.04 5.03
CA ARG A 228 -29.67 -7.02 5.04
C ARG A 228 -30.23 -7.30 3.65
N GLN A 229 -30.20 -6.37 2.73
CA GLN A 229 -30.57 -6.63 1.34
C GLN A 229 -29.60 -7.63 0.68
N LEU A 230 -28.32 -7.55 1.01
CA LEU A 230 -27.30 -8.45 0.48
C LEU A 230 -27.21 -9.77 1.27
N ALA A 231 -27.37 -9.71 2.58
CA ALA A 231 -27.30 -10.82 3.53
C ALA A 231 -28.41 -10.70 4.59
N PRO A 232 -29.62 -11.31 4.39
CA PRO A 232 -30.75 -11.16 5.31
C PRO A 232 -30.49 -11.58 6.76
N GLN A 233 -29.56 -12.52 6.97
CA GLN A 233 -29.17 -12.99 8.31
C GLN A 233 -28.02 -12.17 8.94
N GLY A 234 -27.56 -11.12 8.26
CA GLY A 234 -26.38 -10.35 8.60
C GLY A 234 -25.13 -10.79 7.83
N VAL A 235 -24.15 -9.91 7.74
CA VAL A 235 -22.91 -10.17 7.02
C VAL A 235 -21.94 -11.05 7.82
N ASP A 236 -21.08 -11.79 7.14
CA ASP A 236 -20.12 -12.71 7.75
C ASP A 236 -18.93 -11.98 8.38
N ALA A 237 -18.51 -10.88 7.76
CA ALA A 237 -17.31 -10.16 8.19
C ALA A 237 -17.34 -8.66 7.87
N VAL A 238 -16.50 -7.91 8.59
CA VAL A 238 -16.18 -6.49 8.34
C VAL A 238 -14.66 -6.33 8.26
N LEU A 239 -14.18 -5.77 7.16
CA LEU A 239 -12.79 -5.30 7.04
C LEU A 239 -12.80 -3.78 7.07
N ALA A 240 -12.19 -3.18 8.11
CA ALA A 240 -12.31 -1.77 8.39
C ALA A 240 -10.98 -1.02 8.19
N PHE A 241 -11.02 0.06 7.40
CA PHE A 241 -9.90 0.97 7.16
C PHE A 241 -10.18 2.39 7.67
N ALA A 242 -11.29 2.59 8.34
CA ALA A 242 -11.67 3.80 9.03
C ALA A 242 -12.39 3.45 10.34
N GLY A 243 -12.30 4.30 11.34
CA GLY A 243 -12.95 4.13 12.63
C GLY A 243 -14.21 5.01 12.79
N GLY A 244 -14.69 5.11 14.04
CA GLY A 244 -15.79 5.97 14.44
C GLY A 244 -17.16 5.35 14.29
N ASP A 245 -18.21 6.19 14.39
CA ASP A 245 -19.62 5.73 14.45
C ASP A 245 -20.03 4.96 13.19
N SER A 246 -19.46 5.25 12.04
CA SER A 246 -19.75 4.52 10.81
C SER A 246 -19.23 3.07 10.87
N LEU A 247 -18.09 2.84 11.51
CA LEU A 247 -17.60 1.49 11.78
C LEU A 247 -18.54 0.74 12.72
N GLU A 248 -18.99 1.38 13.80
CA GLU A 248 -19.93 0.75 14.74
C GLU A 248 -21.22 0.31 14.04
N ARG A 249 -21.76 1.12 13.11
CA ARG A 249 -22.91 0.73 12.28
C ARG A 249 -22.62 -0.46 11.36
N CYS A 250 -21.36 -0.60 10.87
CA CYS A 250 -20.97 -1.81 10.13
C CYS A 250 -21.01 -3.05 11.03
N LEU A 251 -20.61 -2.91 12.30
CA LEU A 251 -20.63 -4.01 13.25
C LEU A 251 -22.06 -4.43 13.64
N ASP A 252 -23.04 -3.48 13.63
CA ASP A 252 -24.47 -3.78 13.85
C ASP A 252 -25.08 -4.65 12.75
N ALA A 253 -24.44 -4.70 11.58
CA ALA A 253 -24.87 -5.51 10.45
C ALA A 253 -24.33 -6.96 10.48
N LEU A 254 -23.42 -7.30 11.41
CA LEU A 254 -22.86 -8.64 11.52
C LEU A 254 -23.89 -9.66 11.99
N ARG A 255 -23.81 -10.88 11.45
CA ARG A 255 -24.50 -12.03 12.03
C ARG A 255 -23.83 -12.52 13.33
N ALA A 256 -24.51 -13.35 14.09
CA ALA A 256 -23.88 -14.04 15.22
C ALA A 256 -22.66 -14.85 14.77
N GLY A 257 -21.56 -14.78 15.51
CA GLY A 257 -20.28 -15.40 15.15
C GLY A 257 -19.54 -14.69 14.01
N GLY A 258 -19.95 -13.46 13.65
CA GLY A 258 -19.26 -12.65 12.66
C GLY A 258 -17.84 -12.25 13.06
N ARG A 259 -17.05 -11.79 12.10
CA ARG A 259 -15.62 -11.44 12.26
C ARG A 259 -15.36 -10.01 11.85
N VAL A 260 -14.44 -9.36 12.55
CA VAL A 260 -13.97 -8.00 12.23
C VAL A 260 -12.45 -8.02 12.17
N ALA A 261 -11.89 -7.41 11.15
CA ALA A 261 -10.46 -7.14 11.10
C ALA A 261 -10.18 -5.66 10.75
N PHE A 262 -9.13 -5.12 11.35
CA PHE A 262 -8.72 -3.73 11.12
C PHE A 262 -7.22 -3.56 11.35
N PRO A 263 -6.52 -2.70 10.56
CA PRO A 263 -5.11 -2.35 10.80
C PRO A 263 -4.94 -1.48 12.05
N SER A 264 -3.78 -1.56 12.69
CA SER A 264 -3.44 -0.83 13.93
C SER A 264 -3.61 0.70 13.84
N GLY A 265 -3.59 1.28 12.63
CA GLY A 265 -3.81 2.72 12.40
C GLY A 265 -5.26 3.18 12.45
N VAL A 266 -6.25 2.28 12.52
CA VAL A 266 -7.67 2.65 12.58
C VAL A 266 -8.02 3.20 13.97
N ARG A 267 -8.52 4.43 14.00
CA ARG A 267 -8.93 5.11 15.25
C ARG A 267 -10.27 5.84 15.08
N PRO A 268 -11.15 5.84 16.10
CA PRO A 268 -11.13 4.93 17.26
C PRO A 268 -11.27 3.47 16.85
N GLU A 269 -10.71 2.57 17.65
CA GLU A 269 -10.84 1.12 17.44
C GLU A 269 -12.29 0.66 17.61
N PRO A 270 -12.71 -0.44 16.94
CA PRO A 270 -14.05 -1.00 17.10
C PRO A 270 -14.29 -1.46 18.53
N LYS A 271 -15.50 -1.21 19.04
CA LYS A 271 -15.91 -1.64 20.37
C LYS A 271 -16.12 -3.16 20.42
N ALA A 272 -15.67 -3.79 21.52
CA ALA A 272 -15.91 -5.22 21.75
C ALA A 272 -17.42 -5.54 21.75
N ARG A 273 -17.80 -6.67 21.16
CA ARG A 273 -19.17 -7.15 21.06
C ARG A 273 -19.23 -8.64 21.39
N THR A 274 -20.22 -9.04 22.18
CA THR A 274 -20.41 -10.46 22.54
C THR A 274 -20.66 -11.31 21.31
N GLY A 275 -19.92 -12.41 21.17
CA GLY A 275 -20.06 -13.35 20.06
C GLY A 275 -19.48 -12.87 18.73
N ILE A 276 -18.74 -11.77 18.70
CA ILE A 276 -18.03 -11.27 17.52
C ILE A 276 -16.52 -11.39 17.75
N SER A 277 -15.80 -11.95 16.79
CA SER A 277 -14.34 -11.99 16.79
C SER A 277 -13.80 -10.67 16.21
N ILE A 278 -12.95 -9.99 16.95
CA ILE A 278 -12.32 -8.73 16.52
C ILE A 278 -10.81 -8.91 16.54
N VAL A 279 -10.17 -8.74 15.38
CA VAL A 279 -8.72 -8.93 15.17
C VAL A 279 -8.10 -7.64 14.69
N ARG A 280 -7.12 -7.14 15.44
CA ARG A 280 -6.20 -6.09 14.98
C ARG A 280 -5.01 -6.76 14.30
N TYR A 281 -4.60 -6.25 13.16
CA TYR A 281 -3.46 -6.77 12.41
C TYR A 281 -2.63 -5.65 11.79
N ASP A 282 -1.40 -5.96 11.44
CA ASP A 282 -0.54 -5.10 10.64
C ASP A 282 0.01 -5.93 9.47
N ALA A 283 0.30 -5.25 8.37
CA ALA A 283 0.88 -5.90 7.21
C ALA A 283 2.29 -6.42 7.53
N ILE A 284 2.53 -7.66 7.20
CA ILE A 284 3.83 -8.31 7.28
C ILE A 284 4.42 -8.31 5.88
N ALA A 285 5.64 -7.77 5.74
CA ALA A 285 6.41 -7.87 4.50
C ALA A 285 7.40 -9.03 4.60
N GLY A 286 7.52 -9.79 3.53
CA GLY A 286 8.46 -10.89 3.41
C GLY A 286 8.41 -11.45 1.99
N HIS A 287 9.36 -12.32 1.66
CA HIS A 287 9.45 -12.90 0.32
C HIS A 287 8.17 -13.68 -0.04
N GLU A 288 7.68 -14.53 0.85
CA GLU A 288 6.46 -15.32 0.65
C GLU A 288 5.21 -14.45 0.52
N GLU A 289 5.13 -13.37 1.32
CA GLU A 289 4.03 -12.42 1.29
C GLU A 289 3.97 -11.66 -0.04
N PHE A 290 5.12 -11.22 -0.56
CA PHE A 290 5.18 -10.57 -1.88
C PHE A 290 4.90 -11.56 -3.02
N GLU A 291 5.36 -12.79 -2.96
CA GLU A 291 5.01 -13.82 -3.95
C GLU A 291 3.50 -14.07 -3.97
N ARG A 292 2.87 -14.25 -2.80
CA ARG A 292 1.42 -14.42 -2.67
C ARG A 292 0.67 -13.20 -3.22
N LEU A 293 1.13 -12.00 -2.88
CA LEU A 293 0.55 -10.76 -3.41
C LEU A 293 0.65 -10.71 -4.93
N ASN A 294 1.81 -11.02 -5.50
CA ASN A 294 2.03 -11.04 -6.95
C ASN A 294 1.09 -12.02 -7.67
N LEU A 295 0.92 -13.22 -7.13
CA LEU A 295 -0.03 -14.20 -7.67
C LEU A 295 -1.47 -13.67 -7.66
N ALA A 296 -1.87 -13.01 -6.58
CA ALA A 296 -3.21 -12.42 -6.46
C ALA A 296 -3.41 -11.22 -7.40
N ILE A 297 -2.39 -10.38 -7.58
CA ILE A 297 -2.40 -9.26 -8.53
C ILE A 297 -2.66 -9.76 -9.95
N ILE A 298 -1.93 -10.78 -10.38
CA ILE A 298 -2.05 -11.38 -11.71
C ILE A 298 -3.44 -12.02 -11.86
N ALA A 299 -3.88 -12.82 -10.89
CA ALA A 299 -5.15 -13.52 -10.93
C ALA A 299 -6.36 -12.58 -10.94
N ALA A 300 -6.31 -11.49 -10.17
CA ALA A 300 -7.36 -10.48 -10.12
C ALA A 300 -7.34 -9.53 -11.32
N LYS A 301 -6.26 -9.50 -12.12
CA LYS A 301 -5.99 -8.41 -13.07
C LYS A 301 -6.14 -7.06 -12.37
N LEU A 302 -5.48 -6.94 -11.23
CA LEU A 302 -5.70 -5.89 -10.24
C LEU A 302 -5.58 -4.50 -10.87
N GLN A 303 -6.60 -3.67 -10.69
CA GLN A 303 -6.53 -2.24 -11.00
C GLN A 303 -5.93 -1.53 -9.78
N ILE A 304 -4.95 -0.66 -10.03
CA ILE A 304 -4.27 0.11 -8.98
C ILE A 304 -4.65 1.59 -9.16
N PRO A 305 -5.68 2.05 -8.45
CA PRO A 305 -6.12 3.42 -8.60
C PRO A 305 -5.13 4.37 -7.94
N ILE A 306 -4.57 5.29 -8.73
CA ILE A 306 -3.75 6.40 -8.26
C ILE A 306 -4.57 7.67 -8.38
N ALA A 307 -4.94 8.24 -7.23
CA ALA A 307 -5.80 9.42 -7.13
C ALA A 307 -5.06 10.73 -7.47
N ALA A 308 -3.77 10.79 -7.12
CA ALA A 308 -2.91 11.93 -7.43
C ALA A 308 -1.43 11.51 -7.41
N GLU A 309 -0.65 12.24 -8.19
CA GLU A 309 0.80 12.06 -8.33
C GLU A 309 1.49 13.40 -8.16
N TYR A 310 2.53 13.45 -7.34
CA TYR A 310 3.29 14.65 -7.04
C TYR A 310 4.78 14.40 -7.29
N PRO A 311 5.55 15.39 -7.74
CA PRO A 311 7.01 15.27 -7.76
C PRO A 311 7.56 15.23 -6.33
N LEU A 312 8.75 14.64 -6.13
CA LEU A 312 9.42 14.55 -4.83
C LEU A 312 9.48 15.92 -4.10
N ALA A 313 9.70 17.01 -4.82
CA ALA A 313 9.76 18.35 -4.23
C ALA A 313 8.44 18.83 -3.61
N ASP A 314 7.33 18.21 -3.98
CA ASP A 314 5.99 18.52 -3.47
C ASP A 314 5.49 17.49 -2.44
N ALA A 315 6.39 16.77 -1.75
CA ALA A 315 6.04 15.75 -0.76
C ALA A 315 5.15 16.30 0.38
N ALA A 316 5.36 17.55 0.80
CA ALA A 316 4.48 18.23 1.76
C ALA A 316 3.03 18.32 1.24
N LYS A 317 2.84 18.79 0.01
CA LYS A 317 1.50 18.88 -0.62
C LYS A 317 0.85 17.51 -0.81
N ALA A 318 1.65 16.46 -1.09
CA ALA A 318 1.16 15.11 -1.20
C ALA A 318 0.61 14.58 0.14
N GLN A 319 1.28 14.87 1.26
CA GLN A 319 0.76 14.54 2.59
C GLN A 319 -0.48 15.38 2.95
N GLU A 320 -0.48 16.67 2.71
CA GLU A 320 -1.66 17.53 2.87
C GLU A 320 -2.87 16.98 2.09
N ARG A 321 -2.65 16.51 0.84
CA ARG A 321 -3.71 15.89 0.04
C ARG A 321 -4.28 14.63 0.69
N VAL A 322 -3.45 13.80 1.31
CA VAL A 322 -3.89 12.60 2.03
C VAL A 322 -4.62 12.97 3.32
N GLU A 323 -4.11 13.92 4.08
CA GLU A 323 -4.70 14.41 5.34
C GLU A 323 -6.08 15.07 5.12
N ALA A 324 -6.29 15.73 4.00
CA ALA A 324 -7.59 16.30 3.62
C ALA A 324 -8.68 15.22 3.43
N GLY A 325 -8.31 13.97 3.33
CA GLY A 325 -9.25 12.84 3.17
C GLY A 325 -9.91 12.79 1.78
N HIS A 326 -10.91 11.92 1.64
CA HIS A 326 -11.64 11.68 0.39
C HIS A 326 -10.70 11.42 -0.80
N VAL A 327 -9.75 10.49 -0.62
CA VAL A 327 -8.81 10.05 -1.66
C VAL A 327 -9.34 8.77 -2.29
N LEU A 328 -9.63 8.80 -3.58
CA LEU A 328 -10.13 7.63 -4.32
C LEU A 328 -8.97 6.81 -4.88
N GLY A 329 -8.40 5.96 -4.04
CA GLY A 329 -7.20 5.18 -4.33
C GLY A 329 -5.98 5.69 -3.55
N LYS A 330 -4.78 5.64 -4.15
CA LYS A 330 -3.50 5.99 -3.54
C LYS A 330 -2.98 7.34 -4.04
N VAL A 331 -2.27 8.07 -3.21
CA VAL A 331 -1.40 9.19 -3.61
C VAL A 331 0.03 8.68 -3.69
N VAL A 332 0.78 9.12 -4.69
CA VAL A 332 2.18 8.72 -4.88
C VAL A 332 3.09 9.92 -5.16
N LEU A 333 4.37 9.74 -4.87
CA LEU A 333 5.45 10.63 -5.30
C LEU A 333 6.16 10.02 -6.51
N GLN A 334 6.28 10.78 -7.58
CA GLN A 334 7.19 10.50 -8.68
C GLN A 334 8.58 11.00 -8.28
N ILE A 335 9.52 10.09 -8.18
CA ILE A 335 10.89 10.38 -7.75
C ILE A 335 11.78 10.59 -8.98
N ARG A 336 11.58 9.76 -10.03
CA ARG A 336 12.32 9.79 -11.31
C ARG A 336 11.37 9.71 -12.50
#